data_9efee8f80b55ab91d1dca98556cad253
#
_entry.id   9efee8f80b55ab91d1dca98556cad253
#
_cell.length_a   1.000
_cell.length_b   1.000
_cell.length_c   1.000
_cell.angle_alpha   90.00
_cell.angle_beta   90.00
_cell.angle_gamma   90.00
#
_symmetry.space_group_name_H-M   'P 1'
#
loop_
_entity.id
_entity.type
_entity.pdbx_description
1 polymer ?
#
loop_
_entity_poly.entity_id
_entity_poly.type
_entity_poly.pdbx_seq_one_letter_code
_entity_poly.pdbx_strand_id
1 'polypeptide(L)'
;MVATATAAPQEERAASPVGAILALDAAIQKRFETVDRRFGFTRLLLPNGAHGFSPENDEEISSLRELEDANLRVALYLASRRFVAPAADQRAGHTADRIRGPLAITRGPSGATPPAASMRSEGRKAFRLFERNDPQHEFPIGQWMVVARPVRAINATCVKCHTSSDDSWPTNNSDLRVGDVLGVVFYAYQPATASR
;
A
#
# COMPACT_ATOMS: atom_id res chain seq x y z
N MET A 1 -12.90 31.26 16.13
CA MET A 1 -11.61 31.37 15.42
C MET A 1 -11.32 30.02 14.80
N VAL A 2 -11.37 29.91 13.45
CA VAL A 2 -11.06 28.68 12.73
C VAL A 2 -9.59 28.78 12.35
N ALA A 3 -8.75 27.89 12.91
CA ALA A 3 -7.35 27.81 12.55
C ALA A 3 -7.26 27.19 11.14
N THR A 4 -6.88 27.98 10.15
CA THR A 4 -6.50 27.53 8.83
C THR A 4 -5.16 26.82 8.93
N ALA A 5 -5.16 25.50 8.83
CA ALA A 5 -3.93 24.71 8.66
C ALA A 5 -3.31 25.09 7.32
N THR A 6 -2.22 25.81 7.34
CA THR A 6 -1.43 26.14 6.14
C THR A 6 -0.78 24.85 5.66
N ALA A 7 -1.18 24.35 4.50
CA ALA A 7 -0.51 23.22 3.86
C ALA A 7 0.92 23.62 3.53
N ALA A 8 1.90 22.77 3.89
CA ALA A 8 3.29 22.97 3.52
C ALA A 8 3.45 23.10 1.99
N PRO A 9 4.40 23.91 1.49
CA PRO A 9 4.64 24.07 0.06
C PRO A 9 4.90 22.73 -0.61
N GLN A 10 4.43 22.57 -1.83
CA GLN A 10 4.50 21.33 -2.60
C GLN A 10 5.96 20.88 -2.88
N GLU A 11 6.90 21.82 -2.98
CA GLU A 11 8.33 21.56 -3.17
C GLU A 11 8.98 20.90 -1.94
N GLU A 12 8.57 21.28 -0.73
CA GLU A 12 9.12 20.70 0.51
C GLU A 12 8.63 19.26 0.74
N ARG A 13 7.46 18.88 0.19
CA ARG A 13 6.94 17.52 0.21
C ARG A 13 7.70 16.58 -0.73
N ALA A 14 8.18 17.06 -1.88
CA ALA A 14 8.92 16.24 -2.85
C ALA A 14 10.30 15.81 -2.32
N ALA A 15 10.93 16.60 -1.43
CA ALA A 15 12.24 16.31 -0.85
C ALA A 15 12.21 15.38 0.37
N SER A 16 11.03 14.94 0.82
CA SER A 16 10.88 14.08 2.00
C SER A 16 10.74 12.60 1.60
N PRO A 17 11.21 11.65 2.45
CA PRO A 17 10.98 10.21 2.23
C PRO A 17 9.52 9.87 1.96
N VAL A 18 8.61 10.49 2.68
CA VAL A 18 7.17 10.31 2.50
C VAL A 18 6.72 10.84 1.14
N GLY A 19 7.23 11.99 0.70
CA GLY A 19 6.94 12.57 -0.61
C GLY A 19 7.31 11.63 -1.76
N ALA A 20 8.50 11.07 -1.74
CA ALA A 20 8.97 10.11 -2.75
C ALA A 20 8.14 8.80 -2.73
N ILE A 21 7.76 8.31 -1.55
CA ILE A 21 6.86 7.16 -1.42
C ILE A 21 5.48 7.46 -2.00
N LEU A 22 4.93 8.63 -1.75
CA LEU A 22 3.63 9.04 -2.27
C LEU A 22 3.65 9.20 -3.80
N ALA A 23 4.76 9.71 -4.35
CA ALA A 23 4.96 9.79 -5.80
C ALA A 23 5.00 8.39 -6.43
N LEU A 24 5.73 7.45 -5.83
CA LEU A 24 5.78 6.07 -6.28
C LEU A 24 4.39 5.40 -6.19
N ASP A 25 3.67 5.58 -5.07
CA ASP A 25 2.31 5.04 -4.91
C ASP A 25 1.37 5.57 -5.99
N ALA A 26 1.41 6.87 -6.28
CA ALA A 26 0.60 7.48 -7.32
C ALA A 26 0.93 6.92 -8.72
N ALA A 27 2.22 6.76 -9.04
CA ALA A 27 2.66 6.19 -10.32
C ALA A 27 2.19 4.74 -10.47
N ILE A 28 2.29 3.93 -9.42
CA ILE A 28 1.78 2.55 -9.40
C ILE A 28 0.24 2.53 -9.56
N GLN A 29 -0.48 3.39 -8.86
CA GLN A 29 -1.94 3.46 -8.98
C GLN A 29 -2.36 3.84 -10.41
N LYS A 30 -1.73 4.86 -11.00
CA LYS A 30 -1.96 5.30 -12.38
C LYS A 30 -1.75 4.17 -13.40
N ARG A 31 -0.75 3.32 -13.20
CA ARG A 31 -0.54 2.12 -14.03
C ARG A 31 -1.75 1.21 -14.05
N PHE A 32 -2.44 1.06 -12.93
CA PHE A 32 -3.64 0.22 -12.83
C PHE A 32 -4.91 0.88 -13.37
N GLU A 33 -4.94 2.19 -13.49
CA GLU A 33 -6.05 2.92 -14.14
C GLU A 33 -6.07 2.72 -15.66
N THR A 34 -4.88 2.65 -16.27
CA THR A 34 -4.73 2.61 -17.73
C THR A 34 -4.80 1.20 -18.32
N VAL A 35 -4.72 0.17 -17.49
CA VAL A 35 -4.68 -1.22 -17.96
C VAL A 35 -5.86 -1.98 -17.39
N ASP A 36 -6.63 -2.64 -18.27
CA ASP A 36 -7.69 -3.60 -17.87
C ASP A 36 -7.05 -4.86 -17.25
N ARG A 37 -6.39 -4.68 -16.12
CA ARG A 37 -5.68 -5.73 -15.40
C ARG A 37 -6.47 -6.15 -14.18
N ARG A 38 -6.82 -7.41 -14.12
CA ARG A 38 -7.67 -8.02 -13.08
C ARG A 38 -7.09 -8.02 -11.66
N PHE A 39 -5.83 -7.62 -11.41
CA PHE A 39 -5.19 -7.90 -10.12
C PHE A 39 -4.58 -6.71 -9.39
N GLY A 40 -4.57 -5.49 -9.95
CA GLY A 40 -4.08 -4.30 -9.27
C GLY A 40 -2.78 -4.55 -8.47
N PHE A 41 -2.68 -3.98 -7.27
CA PHE A 41 -1.53 -4.13 -6.37
C PHE A 41 -1.16 -5.59 -6.03
N THR A 42 -2.13 -6.51 -6.02
CA THR A 42 -1.85 -7.93 -5.76
C THR A 42 -0.87 -8.50 -6.76
N ARG A 43 -0.85 -8.00 -8.00
CA ARG A 43 0.04 -8.47 -9.06
C ARG A 43 1.50 -8.17 -8.78
N LEU A 44 1.80 -7.08 -8.07
CA LEU A 44 3.15 -6.77 -7.63
C LEU A 44 3.72 -7.84 -6.70
N LEU A 45 2.84 -8.50 -5.95
CA LEU A 45 3.16 -9.49 -4.93
C LEU A 45 2.97 -10.94 -5.41
N LEU A 46 2.60 -11.15 -6.68
CA LEU A 46 2.51 -12.51 -7.23
C LEU A 46 3.90 -13.12 -7.35
N PRO A 47 4.04 -14.43 -7.06
CA PRO A 47 5.33 -15.09 -6.91
C PRO A 47 6.01 -15.40 -8.26
N ASN A 48 6.20 -14.42 -9.10
CA ASN A 48 7.11 -14.56 -10.21
C ASN A 48 8.55 -14.34 -9.78
N GLY A 49 8.84 -14.79 -8.60
CA GLY A 49 10.18 -14.96 -8.16
C GLY A 49 10.68 -13.95 -7.14
N ALA A 50 11.80 -14.28 -6.62
CA ALA A 50 12.66 -13.58 -5.70
C ALA A 50 13.20 -12.22 -6.22
N HIS A 51 12.54 -11.61 -7.18
CA HIS A 51 12.96 -10.38 -7.80
C HIS A 51 12.11 -9.25 -7.22
N GLY A 52 12.76 -8.26 -6.64
CA GLY A 52 12.13 -7.07 -6.07
C GLY A 52 11.18 -6.36 -7.03
N PHE A 53 10.73 -5.19 -6.66
CA PHE A 53 9.87 -4.36 -7.49
C PHE A 53 10.53 -4.06 -8.85
N SER A 54 9.75 -4.23 -9.92
CA SER A 54 10.16 -3.90 -11.28
C SER A 54 9.31 -2.72 -11.77
N PRO A 55 9.90 -1.52 -11.94
CA PRO A 55 9.17 -0.39 -12.48
C PRO A 55 8.82 -0.62 -13.96
N GLU A 56 7.63 -0.16 -14.38
CA GLU A 56 7.11 -0.34 -15.74
C GLU A 56 6.99 0.99 -16.52
N ASN A 57 7.19 2.14 -15.87
CA ASN A 57 7.10 3.46 -16.48
C ASN A 57 8.13 4.44 -15.91
N ASP A 58 8.30 5.58 -16.59
CA ASP A 58 9.30 6.59 -16.22
C ASP A 58 9.02 7.24 -14.86
N GLU A 59 7.74 7.40 -14.49
CA GLU A 59 7.35 7.98 -13.19
C GLU A 59 7.75 7.04 -12.04
N GLU A 60 7.55 5.73 -12.19
CA GLU A 60 7.99 4.73 -11.22
C GLU A 60 9.53 4.66 -11.14
N ILE A 61 10.21 4.74 -12.29
CA ILE A 61 11.69 4.77 -12.36
C ILE A 61 12.24 5.99 -11.63
N SER A 62 11.66 7.18 -11.88
CA SER A 62 12.08 8.42 -11.23
C SER A 62 11.89 8.35 -9.72
N SER A 63 10.70 7.96 -9.27
CA SER A 63 10.39 7.84 -7.83
C SER A 63 11.26 6.79 -7.14
N LEU A 64 11.57 5.68 -7.82
CA LEU A 64 12.48 4.67 -7.29
C LEU A 64 13.91 5.22 -7.10
N ARG A 65 14.41 5.99 -8.09
CA ARG A 65 15.72 6.64 -7.99
C ARG A 65 15.77 7.62 -6.82
N GLU A 66 14.75 8.45 -6.65
CA GLU A 66 14.67 9.38 -5.52
C GLU A 66 14.78 8.65 -4.16
N LEU A 67 14.12 7.49 -4.02
CA LEU A 67 14.20 6.68 -2.81
C LEU A 67 15.60 6.06 -2.62
N GLU A 68 16.23 5.61 -3.70
CA GLU A 68 17.60 5.05 -3.67
C GLU A 68 18.65 6.12 -3.40
N ASP A 69 18.53 7.32 -4.03
CA ASP A 69 19.42 8.47 -3.82
C ASP A 69 19.31 9.01 -2.37
N ALA A 70 18.10 8.94 -1.79
CA ALA A 70 17.89 9.25 -0.38
C ALA A 70 18.41 8.14 0.57
N ASN A 71 19.06 7.11 0.03
CA ASN A 71 19.57 5.96 0.76
C ASN A 71 18.52 5.31 1.68
N LEU A 72 17.31 5.08 1.15
CA LEU A 72 16.22 4.46 1.88
C LEU A 72 16.07 2.99 1.51
N ARG A 73 15.84 2.18 2.53
CA ARG A 73 15.28 0.84 2.36
C ARG A 73 13.77 0.95 2.41
N VAL A 74 13.09 0.44 1.39
CA VAL A 74 11.63 0.46 1.31
C VAL A 74 11.11 -0.94 1.02
N ALA A 75 10.12 -1.36 1.79
CA ALA A 75 9.42 -2.63 1.63
C ALA A 75 7.91 -2.39 1.55
N LEU A 76 7.25 -3.03 0.58
CA LEU A 76 5.83 -2.92 0.35
C LEU A 76 5.08 -4.13 0.91
N TYR A 77 3.94 -3.87 1.54
CA TYR A 77 3.00 -4.88 1.99
C TYR A 77 1.59 -4.52 1.52
N LEU A 78 0.76 -5.52 1.36
CA LEU A 78 -0.64 -5.35 0.98
C LEU A 78 -1.56 -6.11 1.93
N ALA A 79 -2.54 -5.42 2.49
CA ALA A 79 -3.63 -6.01 3.25
C ALA A 79 -4.94 -5.87 2.49
N SER A 80 -5.66 -6.96 2.31
CA SER A 80 -7.01 -6.90 1.76
C SER A 80 -8.01 -6.27 2.76
N ARG A 81 -9.13 -5.75 2.25
CA ARG A 81 -10.25 -5.25 3.07
C ARG A 81 -10.63 -6.21 4.20
N ARG A 82 -10.71 -7.52 3.93
CA ARG A 82 -11.03 -8.55 4.92
C ARG A 82 -10.09 -8.57 6.12
N PHE A 83 -8.82 -8.27 5.88
CA PHE A 83 -7.81 -8.32 6.93
C PHE A 83 -7.86 -7.10 7.85
N VAL A 84 -8.24 -5.94 7.32
CA VAL A 84 -8.21 -4.65 8.01
C VAL A 84 -9.59 -4.12 8.39
N ALA A 85 -10.66 -4.61 7.76
CA ALA A 85 -12.02 -4.23 8.11
C ALA A 85 -12.41 -4.67 9.54
N PRO A 86 -13.43 -4.06 10.15
CA PRO A 86 -13.95 -4.46 11.43
C PRO A 86 -14.32 -5.95 11.50
N ALA A 87 -14.22 -6.54 12.67
CA ALA A 87 -14.39 -7.99 12.89
C ALA A 87 -15.76 -8.56 12.44
N ALA A 88 -16.80 -7.72 12.34
CA ALA A 88 -18.11 -8.12 11.84
C ALA A 88 -18.08 -8.61 10.38
N ASP A 89 -17.13 -8.10 9.58
CA ASP A 89 -16.93 -8.50 8.19
C ASP A 89 -15.96 -9.68 8.03
N GLN A 90 -15.37 -10.14 9.13
CA GLN A 90 -14.37 -11.22 9.12
C GLN A 90 -15.04 -12.56 9.40
N ARG A 91 -15.45 -13.30 8.38
CA ARG A 91 -15.81 -14.70 8.54
C ARG A 91 -14.55 -15.55 8.68
N ALA A 92 -14.51 -16.36 9.74
CA ALA A 92 -13.40 -17.25 10.03
C ALA A 92 -13.15 -18.26 8.90
N GLY A 93 -11.91 -18.48 8.52
CA GLY A 93 -11.50 -19.71 7.86
C GLY A 93 -10.77 -19.61 6.54
N HIS A 94 -10.54 -18.44 5.94
CA HIS A 94 -9.88 -18.39 4.64
C HIS A 94 -8.43 -17.86 4.69
N THR A 95 -7.53 -18.59 4.02
CA THR A 95 -6.09 -18.26 3.87
C THR A 95 -5.83 -16.94 3.13
N ALA A 96 -6.86 -16.33 2.53
CA ALA A 96 -6.82 -15.02 1.89
C ALA A 96 -6.67 -13.84 2.87
N ASP A 97 -6.75 -14.09 4.17
CA ASP A 97 -6.78 -13.06 5.23
C ASP A 97 -5.38 -12.61 5.68
N ARG A 98 -4.38 -12.75 4.85
CA ARG A 98 -3.00 -12.41 5.23
C ARG A 98 -2.55 -11.09 4.62
N ILE A 99 -1.77 -10.32 5.37
CA ILE A 99 -0.93 -9.29 4.80
C ILE A 99 0.10 -10.00 3.92
N ARG A 100 0.15 -9.60 2.66
CA ARG A 100 1.11 -10.09 1.68
C ARG A 100 2.34 -9.20 1.69
N GLY A 101 3.48 -9.74 1.37
CA GLY A 101 4.77 -9.07 1.41
C GLY A 101 5.68 -9.66 2.49
N PRO A 102 6.87 -9.09 2.68
CA PRO A 102 7.38 -7.88 2.02
C PRO A 102 7.77 -8.09 0.56
N LEU A 103 7.54 -7.06 -0.26
CA LEU A 103 8.19 -6.89 -1.55
C LEU A 103 9.26 -5.81 -1.40
N ALA A 104 10.51 -6.10 -1.68
CA ALA A 104 11.57 -5.11 -1.68
C ALA A 104 11.34 -4.11 -2.84
N ILE A 105 11.24 -2.82 -2.51
CA ILE A 105 11.10 -1.74 -3.48
C ILE A 105 12.46 -1.24 -3.90
N THR A 106 13.29 -0.83 -2.95
CA THR A 106 14.64 -0.34 -3.22
C THR A 106 15.66 -1.49 -3.14
N ARG A 107 16.74 -1.34 -3.91
CA ARG A 107 17.91 -2.22 -3.80
C ARG A 107 18.68 -1.83 -2.54
N GLY A 108 18.76 -2.70 -1.59
CA GLY A 108 19.49 -2.44 -0.36
C GLY A 108 19.96 -3.73 0.29
N PRO A 109 20.89 -3.66 1.27
CA PRO A 109 21.36 -4.86 1.95
C PRO A 109 20.19 -5.64 2.53
N SER A 110 20.23 -6.94 2.33
CA SER A 110 19.26 -7.86 2.93
C SER A 110 19.27 -7.69 4.45
N GLY A 111 18.14 -7.38 5.03
CA GLY A 111 17.98 -7.21 6.46
C GLY A 111 16.55 -7.46 6.87
N ALA A 112 16.31 -7.65 8.16
CA ALA A 112 14.97 -7.90 8.68
C ALA A 112 14.03 -6.75 8.29
N THR A 113 12.89 -7.10 7.73
CA THR A 113 11.77 -6.19 7.46
C THR A 113 10.77 -6.30 8.61
N PRO A 114 9.88 -5.29 8.81
CA PRO A 114 8.87 -5.38 9.86
C PRO A 114 8.02 -6.64 9.68
N PRO A 115 7.71 -7.37 10.75
CA PRO A 115 6.78 -8.48 10.66
C PRO A 115 5.41 -8.01 10.16
N ALA A 116 4.83 -8.68 9.18
CA ALA A 116 3.52 -8.33 8.65
C ALA A 116 2.43 -8.28 9.75
N ALA A 117 2.52 -9.16 10.75
CA ALA A 117 1.61 -9.18 11.89
C ALA A 117 1.58 -7.85 12.67
N SER A 118 2.71 -7.13 12.75
CA SER A 118 2.80 -5.85 13.45
C SER A 118 1.99 -4.74 12.78
N MET A 119 1.64 -4.89 11.50
CA MET A 119 0.85 -3.91 10.75
C MET A 119 -0.66 -4.07 10.95
N ARG A 120 -1.11 -5.14 11.62
CA ARG A 120 -2.53 -5.48 11.66
C ARG A 120 -3.38 -4.44 12.38
N SER A 121 -2.96 -4.00 13.56
CA SER A 121 -3.70 -3.02 14.37
C SER A 121 -3.75 -1.66 13.70
N GLU A 122 -2.60 -1.20 13.18
CA GLU A 122 -2.49 0.07 12.48
C GLU A 122 -3.19 0.03 11.12
N GLY A 123 -3.17 -1.11 10.44
CA GLY A 123 -3.94 -1.31 9.21
C GLY A 123 -5.46 -1.16 9.41
N ARG A 124 -5.98 -1.61 10.56
CA ARG A 124 -7.39 -1.40 10.92
C ARG A 124 -7.71 0.06 11.22
N LYS A 125 -6.77 0.79 11.85
CA LYS A 125 -6.93 2.24 12.06
C LYS A 125 -6.91 2.97 10.71
N ALA A 126 -5.89 2.68 9.88
CA ALA A 126 -5.75 3.26 8.55
C ALA A 126 -7.01 3.03 7.70
N PHE A 127 -7.54 1.80 7.71
CA PHE A 127 -8.75 1.47 6.97
C PHE A 127 -9.93 2.38 7.37
N ARG A 128 -10.18 2.56 8.67
CA ARG A 128 -11.25 3.45 9.17
C ARG A 128 -11.01 4.92 8.82
N LEU A 129 -9.76 5.38 8.79
CA LEU A 129 -9.39 6.73 8.34
C LEU A 129 -9.71 6.88 6.85
N PHE A 130 -9.33 5.89 6.04
CA PHE A 130 -9.55 5.90 4.60
C PHE A 130 -11.04 5.83 4.20
N GLU A 131 -11.89 5.17 4.99
CA GLU A 131 -13.35 5.23 4.83
C GLU A 131 -13.89 6.65 5.07
N ARG A 132 -13.17 7.50 5.82
CA ARG A 132 -13.46 8.92 6.04
C ARG A 132 -12.72 9.85 5.07
N ASN A 133 -12.14 9.28 4.00
CA ASN A 133 -11.39 9.97 2.96
C ASN A 133 -10.03 10.57 3.39
N ASP A 134 -9.47 10.15 4.52
CA ASP A 134 -8.08 10.48 4.82
C ASP A 134 -7.18 9.92 3.71
N PRO A 135 -6.17 10.67 3.23
CA PRO A 135 -5.36 10.24 2.11
C PRO A 135 -4.27 9.24 2.50
N GLN A 136 -3.80 9.26 3.73
CA GLN A 136 -2.70 8.43 4.25
C GLN A 136 -2.74 8.32 5.76
N HIS A 137 -2.00 7.33 6.29
CA HIS A 137 -1.75 7.18 7.72
C HIS A 137 -0.31 6.78 7.96
N GLU A 138 0.38 7.47 8.86
CA GLU A 138 1.78 7.23 9.18
C GLU A 138 1.94 6.71 10.61
N PHE A 139 2.82 5.73 10.79
CA PHE A 139 3.07 5.14 12.11
C PHE A 139 4.43 4.44 12.16
N PRO A 140 5.07 4.36 13.35
CA PRO A 140 6.31 3.63 13.54
C PRO A 140 6.08 2.13 13.82
N ILE A 141 7.00 1.27 13.35
CA ILE A 141 7.15 -0.12 13.79
C ILE A 141 8.64 -0.39 14.06
N GLY A 142 9.04 -0.40 15.32
CA GLY A 142 10.45 -0.51 15.69
C GLY A 142 11.28 0.64 15.10
N GLN A 143 12.26 0.30 14.27
CA GLN A 143 13.11 1.29 13.58
C GLN A 143 12.54 1.75 12.23
N TRP A 144 11.41 1.21 11.82
CA TRP A 144 10.78 1.51 10.55
C TRP A 144 9.68 2.56 10.74
N MET A 145 9.60 3.47 9.79
CA MET A 145 8.39 4.27 9.57
C MET A 145 7.55 3.59 8.49
N VAL A 146 6.25 3.69 8.62
CA VAL A 146 5.30 3.10 7.67
C VAL A 146 4.34 4.16 7.18
N VAL A 147 4.21 4.27 5.88
CA VAL A 147 3.14 5.04 5.22
C VAL A 147 2.11 4.05 4.72
N ALA A 148 0.90 4.13 5.26
CA ALA A 148 -0.25 3.37 4.77
C ALA A 148 -1.06 4.22 3.78
N ARG A 149 -1.50 3.61 2.68
CA ARG A 149 -2.29 4.23 1.62
C ARG A 149 -3.53 3.40 1.30
N PRO A 150 -4.66 3.99 0.94
CA PRO A 150 -5.84 3.25 0.52
C PRO A 150 -5.64 2.65 -0.88
N VAL A 151 -6.03 1.41 -1.05
CA VAL A 151 -6.29 0.82 -2.37
C VAL A 151 -7.79 0.95 -2.62
N ARG A 152 -8.18 1.76 -3.61
CA ARG A 152 -9.60 2.02 -3.92
C ARG A 152 -10.05 1.29 -5.18
N ALA A 153 -11.35 1.04 -5.26
CA ALA A 153 -11.99 0.59 -6.49
C ALA A 153 -12.01 1.75 -7.50
N ILE A 154 -11.18 1.69 -8.52
CA ILE A 154 -11.04 2.77 -9.51
C ILE A 154 -12.05 2.66 -10.66
N ASN A 155 -12.64 1.48 -10.86
CA ASN A 155 -13.61 1.22 -11.93
C ASN A 155 -14.57 0.08 -11.58
N ALA A 156 -15.56 -0.15 -12.45
CA ALA A 156 -16.54 -1.21 -12.28
C ALA A 156 -15.94 -2.63 -12.29
N THR A 157 -14.81 -2.85 -12.94
CA THR A 157 -14.13 -4.15 -12.96
C THR A 157 -13.59 -4.50 -11.57
N CYS A 158 -13.02 -3.50 -10.86
CA CYS A 158 -12.60 -3.68 -9.46
C CYS A 158 -13.77 -4.11 -8.58
N VAL A 159 -14.88 -3.39 -8.68
CA VAL A 159 -16.11 -3.69 -7.93
C VAL A 159 -16.60 -5.09 -8.26
N LYS A 160 -16.77 -5.42 -9.55
CA LYS A 160 -17.26 -6.73 -10.00
C LYS A 160 -16.42 -7.89 -9.46
N CYS A 161 -15.09 -7.76 -9.52
CA CYS A 161 -14.18 -8.78 -9.03
C CYS A 161 -14.27 -8.94 -7.50
N HIS A 162 -14.39 -7.83 -6.77
CA HIS A 162 -14.44 -7.83 -5.31
C HIS A 162 -15.83 -8.10 -4.72
N THR A 163 -16.89 -8.06 -5.54
CA THR A 163 -18.26 -8.43 -5.14
C THR A 163 -18.66 -9.82 -5.62
N SER A 164 -17.90 -10.43 -6.54
CA SER A 164 -18.23 -11.74 -7.05
C SER A 164 -18.21 -12.79 -5.92
N SER A 165 -19.27 -13.57 -5.85
CA SER A 165 -19.43 -14.69 -4.93
C SER A 165 -18.76 -15.96 -5.43
N ASP A 166 -17.76 -15.85 -6.29
CA ASP A 166 -16.96 -16.99 -6.70
C ASP A 166 -16.37 -17.65 -5.45
N ASP A 167 -16.64 -18.94 -5.26
CA ASP A 167 -16.28 -19.71 -4.06
C ASP A 167 -14.77 -19.67 -3.75
N SER A 168 -13.95 -19.39 -4.77
CA SER A 168 -12.52 -19.16 -4.60
C SER A 168 -12.19 -17.86 -3.86
N TRP A 169 -13.12 -16.86 -3.84
CA TRP A 169 -12.97 -15.58 -3.19
C TRP A 169 -14.30 -15.10 -2.59
N PRO A 170 -14.81 -15.75 -1.55
CA PRO A 170 -16.08 -15.35 -0.95
C PRO A 170 -15.95 -13.94 -0.33
N THR A 171 -16.26 -12.93 -1.13
CA THR A 171 -16.33 -11.54 -0.68
C THR A 171 -17.79 -11.22 -0.41
N ASN A 172 -18.18 -11.09 0.84
CA ASN A 172 -19.52 -10.62 1.22
C ASN A 172 -19.63 -9.08 1.10
N ASN A 173 -19.06 -8.51 0.07
CA ASN A 173 -19.03 -7.08 -0.17
C ASN A 173 -20.06 -6.69 -1.24
N SER A 174 -21.32 -7.14 -1.08
CA SER A 174 -22.41 -6.86 -2.03
C SER A 174 -22.61 -5.37 -2.33
N ASP A 175 -22.15 -4.50 -1.44
CA ASP A 175 -22.43 -3.07 -1.48
C ASP A 175 -21.24 -2.21 -1.92
N LEU A 176 -20.15 -2.83 -2.39
CA LEU A 176 -18.98 -2.10 -2.88
C LEU A 176 -19.31 -1.26 -4.12
N ARG A 177 -18.77 -0.05 -4.14
CA ARG A 177 -18.90 0.93 -5.22
C ARG A 177 -17.52 1.41 -5.69
N VAL A 178 -17.47 2.02 -6.86
CA VAL A 178 -16.28 2.75 -7.30
C VAL A 178 -15.96 3.85 -6.27
N GLY A 179 -14.71 3.96 -5.88
CA GLY A 179 -14.23 4.83 -4.81
C GLY A 179 -14.04 4.14 -3.46
N ASP A 180 -14.72 3.02 -3.20
CA ASP A 180 -14.61 2.31 -1.92
C ASP A 180 -13.22 1.72 -1.70
N VAL A 181 -12.83 1.60 -0.43
CA VAL A 181 -11.53 1.03 -0.03
C VAL A 181 -11.57 -0.48 -0.15
N LEU A 182 -10.71 -1.04 -0.98
CA LEU A 182 -10.55 -2.48 -1.20
C LEU A 182 -9.46 -3.09 -0.32
N GLY A 183 -8.56 -2.26 0.20
CA GLY A 183 -7.45 -2.69 1.01
C GLY A 183 -6.54 -1.54 1.42
N VAL A 184 -5.42 -1.91 2.01
CA VAL A 184 -4.38 -0.97 2.45
C VAL A 184 -3.04 -1.46 1.92
N VAL A 185 -2.31 -0.57 1.26
CA VAL A 185 -0.90 -0.79 0.94
C VAL A 185 -0.05 -0.09 1.99
N PHE A 186 1.03 -0.74 2.43
CA PHE A 186 1.97 -0.20 3.39
C PHE A 186 3.35 -0.11 2.75
N TYR A 187 3.97 1.05 2.88
CA TYR A 187 5.36 1.30 2.52
C TYR A 187 6.15 1.46 3.82
N ALA A 188 6.81 0.40 4.25
CA ALA A 188 7.72 0.46 5.38
C ALA A 188 9.09 0.95 4.89
N TYR A 189 9.62 1.99 5.52
CA TYR A 189 10.90 2.57 5.14
C TYR A 189 11.79 2.89 6.35
N GLN A 190 13.08 2.85 6.12
CA GLN A 190 14.11 3.31 7.06
C GLN A 190 15.36 3.72 6.28
N PRO A 191 16.26 4.54 6.85
CA PRO A 191 17.57 4.76 6.27
C PRO A 191 18.30 3.44 6.05
N ALA A 192 18.93 3.26 4.90
CA ALA A 192 19.83 2.13 4.70
C ALA A 192 21.08 2.36 5.54
N THR A 193 21.23 1.61 6.62
CA THR A 193 22.47 1.65 7.40
C THR A 193 23.61 1.14 6.54
N ALA A 194 24.68 1.92 6.42
CA ALA A 194 25.90 1.43 5.78
C ALA A 194 26.32 0.13 6.48
N SER A 195 26.46 -0.95 5.71
CA SER A 195 27.09 -2.18 6.24
C SER A 195 28.52 -1.80 6.68
N ARG A 196 28.77 -1.83 7.97
CA ARG A 196 30.12 -1.72 8.52
C ARG A 196 30.87 -3.01 8.26
#